data_b0700b7032775412e75fd3186e34acb0
#
_entry.id   b0700b7032775412e75fd3186e34acb0
#
_cell.length_a   1.000
_cell.length_b   1.000
_cell.length_c   1.000
_cell.angle_alpha   90.00
_cell.angle_beta   90.00
_cell.angle_gamma   90.00
#
_symmetry.space_group_name_H-M   'P 1'
#
loop_
_entity.id
_entity.type
_entity.pdbx_description
1 polymer ?
#
loop_
_entity_poly.entity_id
_entity_poly.type
_entity_poly.pdbx_seq_one_letter_code
_entity_poly.pdbx_strand_id
1 'polypeptide(L)' 'MKKKIKIKLNGKSKAINNNSTLFNIVQKNKIPLTKVAIELNQEIVDKKKLNKISLKTNDKIEIVHFIGGG' A
#
# COMPACT_ATOMS: atom_id res chain seq x y z
N MET A 1 15.48 12.71 -13.64
CA MET A 1 15.02 11.41 -14.11
C MET A 1 14.23 10.68 -13.06
N LYS A 2 13.12 10.13 -13.46
CA LYS A 2 12.30 9.36 -12.53
C LYS A 2 12.89 7.98 -12.39
N LYS A 3 13.12 7.58 -11.16
CA LYS A 3 13.55 6.23 -10.86
C LYS A 3 12.36 5.44 -10.35
N LYS A 4 12.40 4.15 -10.60
CA LYS A 4 11.39 3.25 -10.06
C LYS A 4 11.99 2.44 -8.95
N ILE A 5 11.15 2.13 -7.98
CA ILE A 5 11.51 1.24 -6.89
C ILE A 5 10.61 0.01 -6.97
N LYS A 6 11.03 -1.05 -6.31
CA LYS A 6 10.23 -2.27 -6.26
C LYS A 6 9.70 -2.47 -4.85
N ILE A 7 8.40 -2.72 -4.79
CA ILE A 7 7.74 -3.05 -3.54
C ILE A 7 6.99 -4.37 -3.74
N LYS A 8 6.47 -4.90 -2.66
CA LYS A 8 5.58 -6.06 -2.75
C LYS A 8 4.19 -5.68 -2.31
N LEU A 9 3.20 -6.08 -3.09
CA LEU A 9 1.80 -5.89 -2.76
C LEU A 9 1.15 -7.25 -2.73
N ASN A 10 0.76 -7.69 -1.54
CA ASN A 10 0.20 -9.03 -1.31
C ASN A 10 1.11 -10.12 -1.89
N GLY A 11 2.40 -9.99 -1.67
CA GLY A 11 3.39 -10.96 -2.11
C GLY A 11 3.85 -10.82 -3.55
N LYS A 12 3.28 -9.91 -4.31
CA LYS A 12 3.66 -9.72 -5.71
C LYS A 12 4.53 -8.49 -5.86
N SER A 13 5.62 -8.65 -6.61
CA SER A 13 6.52 -7.52 -6.88
C SER A 13 5.87 -6.53 -7.83
N LYS A 14 6.00 -5.26 -7.50
CA LYS A 14 5.52 -4.19 -8.36
C LYS A 14 6.55 -3.10 -8.44
N ALA A 15 6.72 -2.56 -9.64
CA ALA A 15 7.58 -1.40 -9.84
C ALA A 15 6.70 -0.15 -9.75
N ILE A 16 7.11 0.80 -8.94
CA ILE A 16 6.37 2.05 -8.75
C ILE A 16 7.35 3.21 -8.81
N ASN A 17 6.81 4.40 -9.00
CA ASN A 17 7.63 5.60 -9.00
C ASN A 17 8.23 5.85 -7.64
N ASN A 18 9.44 6.38 -7.63
CA ASN A 18 10.22 6.59 -6.42
C ASN A 18 9.50 7.44 -5.37
N ASN A 19 8.65 8.36 -5.79
CA ASN A 19 7.98 9.27 -4.87
C ASN A 19 6.54 8.87 -4.56
N SER A 20 6.20 7.62 -4.80
CA SER A 20 4.84 7.15 -4.55
C SER A 20 4.55 7.06 -3.08
N THR A 21 3.31 7.38 -2.71
CA THR A 21 2.81 7.17 -1.36
C THR A 21 1.96 5.92 -1.31
N LEU A 22 1.69 5.48 -0.09
CA LEU A 22 0.78 4.35 0.08
C LEU A 22 -0.62 4.70 -0.44
N PHE A 23 -1.02 5.95 -0.34
CA PHE A 23 -2.29 6.41 -0.90
C PHE A 23 -2.34 6.18 -2.42
N ASN A 24 -1.23 6.46 -3.12
CA ASN A 24 -1.18 6.25 -4.57
C ASN A 24 -1.44 4.78 -4.93
N ILE A 25 -0.90 3.85 -4.14
CA ILE A 25 -1.10 2.43 -4.40
C ILE A 25 -2.55 2.05 -4.18
N VAL A 26 -3.14 2.53 -3.08
CA VAL A 26 -4.53 2.23 -2.77
C VAL A 26 -5.45 2.76 -3.87
N GLN A 27 -5.21 3.98 -4.31
CA GLN A 27 -6.04 4.62 -5.31
C GLN A 27 -5.92 3.91 -6.67
N LYS A 28 -4.70 3.62 -7.08
CA LYS A 28 -4.46 3.00 -8.38
C LYS A 28 -5.07 1.61 -8.46
N ASN A 29 -5.07 0.87 -7.36
CA ASN A 29 -5.59 -0.49 -7.33
C ASN A 29 -7.05 -0.54 -6.90
N LYS A 30 -7.67 0.62 -6.71
CA LYS A 30 -9.10 0.72 -6.37
C LYS A 30 -9.46 -0.09 -5.13
N ILE A 31 -8.63 0.02 -4.12
CA ILE A 31 -8.80 -0.75 -2.88
C ILE A 31 -9.91 -0.11 -2.05
N PRO A 32 -10.91 -0.88 -1.62
CA PRO A 32 -12.03 -0.32 -0.84
C PRO A 32 -11.62 -0.12 0.63
N LEU A 33 -11.20 1.09 0.97
CA LEU A 33 -10.63 1.38 2.27
C LEU A 33 -11.52 1.01 3.45
N THR A 34 -12.85 1.07 3.27
CA THR A 34 -13.77 0.74 4.36
C THR A 34 -13.86 -0.74 4.64
N LYS A 35 -13.30 -1.58 3.77
CA LYS A 35 -13.45 -3.03 3.85
C LYS A 35 -12.15 -3.76 4.09
N VAL A 36 -11.07 -3.02 4.31
CA VAL A 36 -9.74 -3.64 4.42
C VAL A 36 -8.97 -3.04 5.58
N ALA A 37 -8.01 -3.83 6.06
CA ALA A 37 -6.90 -3.34 6.88
C ALA A 37 -5.67 -3.33 5.99
N ILE A 38 -4.79 -2.37 6.20
CA ILE A 38 -3.57 -2.23 5.40
C ILE A 38 -2.38 -2.36 6.33
N GLU A 39 -1.45 -3.22 5.97
CA GLU A 39 -0.19 -3.38 6.70
C GLU A 39 0.96 -2.95 5.84
N LEU A 40 1.89 -2.25 6.44
CA LEU A 40 3.15 -1.88 5.80
C LEU A 40 4.26 -2.45 6.65
N ASN A 41 5.01 -3.38 6.07
CA ASN A 41 6.11 -4.05 6.77
C ASN A 41 5.65 -4.65 8.10
N GLN A 42 4.48 -5.30 8.06
CA GLN A 42 3.88 -6.03 9.19
C GLN A 42 3.29 -5.13 10.27
N GLU A 43 3.16 -3.84 10.00
CA GLU A 43 2.52 -2.92 10.94
C GLU A 43 1.26 -2.36 10.31
N ILE A 44 0.18 -2.35 11.10
CA ILE A 44 -1.08 -1.79 10.63
C ILE A 44 -0.94 -0.28 10.51
N VAL A 45 -1.36 0.27 9.38
CA VAL A 45 -1.27 1.69 9.15
C VAL A 45 -2.62 2.36 9.37
N ASP A 46 -2.54 3.60 9.84
CA ASP A 46 -3.73 4.44 9.98
C ASP A 46 -4.17 4.90 8.59
N LYS A 47 -5.38 4.53 8.21
CA LYS A 47 -5.88 4.85 6.87
C LYS A 47 -6.05 6.35 6.64
N LYS A 48 -6.03 7.13 7.69
CA LYS A 48 -6.08 8.59 7.55
C LYS A 48 -4.73 9.19 7.15
N LYS A 49 -3.66 8.40 7.23
CA LYS A 49 -2.33 8.90 6.98
C LYS A 49 -1.68 8.34 5.72
N LEU A 50 -2.46 7.69 4.88
CA LEU A 50 -1.91 7.02 3.71
C LEU A 50 -1.14 7.95 2.78
N ASN A 51 -1.61 9.19 2.63
CA ASN A 51 -0.95 10.14 1.75
C ASN A 51 0.32 10.72 2.34
N LYS A 52 0.59 10.43 3.60
CA LYS A 52 1.83 10.90 4.26
C LYS A 52 2.88 9.81 4.36
N ILE A 53 2.57 8.61 3.89
CA ILE A 53 3.49 7.50 3.96
C ILE A 53 4.15 7.32 2.60
N SER A 54 5.41 7.72 2.51
CA SER A 54 6.20 7.53 1.30
C SER A 54 6.76 6.12 1.26
N LEU A 55 6.63 5.49 0.11
CA LEU A 55 7.09 4.12 -0.05
C LEU A 55 8.56 4.08 -0.41
N LYS A 56 9.22 3.03 0.04
CA LYS A 56 10.65 2.81 -0.20
C LYS A 56 10.83 1.45 -0.85
N THR A 57 11.99 1.28 -1.46
CA THR A 57 12.30 0.00 -2.07
C THR A 57 12.23 -1.11 -1.03
N ASN A 58 11.70 -2.25 -1.43
CA ASN A 58 11.51 -3.43 -0.60
C ASN A 58 10.41 -3.33 0.45
N ASP A 59 9.63 -2.25 0.44
CA ASP A 59 8.47 -2.19 1.32
C ASP A 59 7.49 -3.30 0.97
N LYS A 60 6.87 -3.86 2.00
CA LYS A 60 5.86 -4.92 1.85
C LYS A 60 4.52 -4.37 2.30
N ILE A 61 3.57 -4.38 1.39
CA ILE A 61 2.21 -3.92 1.65
C ILE A 61 1.29 -5.12 1.60
N GLU A 62 0.48 -5.30 2.64
CA GLU A 62 -0.52 -6.35 2.66
C GLU A 62 -1.90 -5.75 2.89
N ILE A 63 -2.83 -6.15 2.05
CA ILE A 63 -4.21 -5.71 2.13
C ILE A 63 -5.03 -6.90 2.59
N VAL A 64 -5.66 -6.75 3.74
CA VAL A 64 -6.47 -7.82 4.32
C VAL A 64 -7.93 -7.39 4.31
N HIS A 65 -8.75 -8.15 3.62
CA HIS A 65 -10.18 -7.85 3.55
C HIS A 65 -10.87 -8.38 4.79
N PHE A 66 -11.78 -7.58 5.34
CA PHE A 66 -12.60 -8.03 6.45
C PHE A 66 -13.60 -9.06 5.94
N ILE A 67 -13.82 -10.07 6.74
CA ILE A 67 -14.78 -11.13 6.42
C ILE A 67 -16.08 -10.83 7.16
N GLY A 68 -17.19 -11.13 6.50
CA GLY A 68 -18.49 -11.01 7.13
C GLY A 68 -19.09 -9.64 7.09
N GLY A 69 -18.60 -8.82 6.24
CA GLY A 69 -19.24 -7.55 5.95
C GLY A 69 -19.52 -6.71 7.19
N GLY A 70 -18.62 -6.78 8.09
CA GLY A 70 -18.82 -6.07 9.36
C GLY A 70 -19.13 -4.63 9.15
#